data_80f03b04667e63e716cd547ff89a8f6f
#
_entry.id   80f03b04667e63e716cd547ff89a8f6f
#
_cell.length_a   1.000
_cell.length_b   1.000
_cell.length_c   1.000
_cell.angle_alpha   90.00
_cell.angle_beta   90.00
_cell.angle_gamma   90.00
#
_symmetry.space_group_name_H-M   'P 1'
#
loop_
_entity.id
_entity.type
_entity.pdbx_description
1 polymer ?
#
loop_
_entity_poly.entity_id
_entity_poly.type
_entity_poly.pdbx_seq_one_letter_code
_entity_poly.pdbx_strand_id
1 'polypeptide(L)'
;MRISRWNMTGALAVWAFTSTADAQTARTAPDPIESHRAAGKNAAGGRDNTPDFYGLVTAICVAPLNAPARPDAPAPRMDPNRASAYLEPKKAFDDLYWMGTPSRSTWALTTRDGIILYDTQGVYDAEAIIVGGLKKLGLDPAKVKYVIVSHAHADQVGGARLMQERYGARIVMGAGDWDMVDESVNGFPNGKPKRDIVATDGMKITLGDRTVAIYLMPGHTPGTIGGVFQVHDRGKPLTVVYSGGTEFNFVNDVPHFDTYLASVRTFAGIAAAAGATVIIGNQSQFDGAALKLRTLADRRPGEAHPLDVGAAAVARYFKIEDECGQAVRLKLLAQNQ
;
A
#
# COMPACT_ATOMS: atom_id res chain seq x y z
N MET A 1 35.87 -97.57 -36.44
CA MET A 1 34.88 -96.65 -35.97
C MET A 1 35.62 -95.55 -35.25
N ARG A 2 35.82 -94.40 -35.90
CA ARG A 2 36.63 -93.26 -35.37
C ARG A 2 35.64 -92.18 -34.93
N ILE A 3 35.75 -91.77 -33.70
CA ILE A 3 34.98 -90.69 -33.13
C ILE A 3 35.96 -89.42 -33.09
N SER A 4 35.62 -88.45 -33.86
CA SER A 4 36.35 -87.14 -33.89
C SER A 4 35.86 -86.22 -32.76
N ARG A 5 36.81 -85.70 -32.01
CA ARG A 5 36.57 -84.67 -31.01
C ARG A 5 36.65 -83.26 -31.65
N TRP A 6 35.62 -82.44 -31.45
CA TRP A 6 35.66 -81.05 -31.81
C TRP A 6 35.94 -80.23 -30.54
N ASN A 7 36.98 -79.45 -30.58
CA ASN A 7 37.28 -78.44 -29.58
C ASN A 7 36.52 -77.16 -29.92
N MET A 8 35.69 -76.67 -28.98
CA MET A 8 35.09 -75.34 -29.03
C MET A 8 35.83 -74.49 -28.05
N THR A 9 36.66 -73.52 -28.53
CA THR A 9 37.20 -72.38 -27.78
C THR A 9 36.17 -71.29 -27.73
N GLY A 10 35.52 -71.13 -26.56
CA GLY A 10 34.61 -70.05 -26.31
C GLY A 10 35.37 -68.72 -25.94
N ALA A 11 35.25 -67.71 -26.74
CA ALA A 11 35.75 -66.39 -26.42
C ALA A 11 34.76 -65.68 -25.48
N LEU A 12 35.19 -65.38 -24.26
CA LEU A 12 34.46 -64.51 -23.30
C LEU A 12 34.60 -63.03 -23.73
N ALA A 13 33.54 -62.47 -24.27
CA ALA A 13 33.44 -61.04 -24.49
C ALA A 13 33.10 -60.34 -23.16
N VAL A 14 34.04 -59.62 -22.55
CA VAL A 14 33.82 -58.76 -21.40
C VAL A 14 33.20 -57.46 -21.89
N TRP A 15 31.93 -57.24 -21.61
CA TRP A 15 31.27 -55.97 -21.82
C TRP A 15 31.63 -55.06 -20.65
N ALA A 16 32.46 -54.05 -20.90
CA ALA A 16 32.68 -52.98 -19.97
C ALA A 16 31.47 -52.03 -20.02
N PHE A 17 30.62 -52.06 -19.00
CA PHE A 17 29.64 -51.01 -18.78
C PHE A 17 30.33 -49.75 -18.27
N THR A 18 30.53 -48.79 -19.13
CA THR A 18 30.83 -47.40 -18.71
C THR A 18 29.56 -46.79 -18.20
N SER A 19 29.42 -46.75 -16.88
CA SER A 19 28.38 -45.91 -16.25
C SER A 19 28.76 -44.44 -16.47
N THR A 20 28.09 -43.79 -17.43
CA THR A 20 28.06 -42.34 -17.45
C THR A 20 27.28 -41.89 -16.22
N ALA A 21 27.99 -41.46 -15.18
CA ALA A 21 27.35 -40.74 -14.09
C ALA A 21 26.80 -39.45 -14.68
N ASP A 22 25.50 -39.41 -14.91
CA ASP A 22 24.79 -38.18 -15.13
C ASP A 22 25.05 -37.27 -13.91
N ALA A 23 25.89 -36.26 -14.11
CA ALA A 23 26.09 -35.18 -13.17
C ALA A 23 24.76 -34.41 -13.12
N GLN A 24 23.83 -34.92 -12.30
CA GLN A 24 22.63 -34.21 -11.90
C GLN A 24 23.13 -32.95 -11.19
N THR A 25 23.15 -31.82 -11.92
CA THR A 25 23.44 -30.52 -11.33
C THR A 25 22.46 -30.35 -10.19
N ALA A 26 22.97 -30.43 -8.96
CA ALA A 26 22.19 -30.14 -7.78
C ALA A 26 21.63 -28.73 -7.99
N ARG A 27 20.31 -28.63 -8.22
CA ARG A 27 19.63 -27.34 -8.23
C ARG A 27 19.85 -26.75 -6.85
N THR A 28 20.74 -25.76 -6.75
CA THR A 28 20.87 -24.95 -5.56
C THR A 28 19.48 -24.41 -5.23
N ALA A 29 19.06 -24.54 -3.98
CA ALA A 29 17.80 -23.94 -3.53
C ALA A 29 17.77 -22.46 -3.95
N PRO A 30 16.66 -21.94 -4.47
CA PRO A 30 16.60 -20.54 -4.90
C PRO A 30 16.89 -19.64 -3.71
N ASP A 31 17.61 -18.53 -3.98
CA ASP A 31 17.89 -17.50 -2.98
C ASP A 31 16.58 -17.06 -2.32
N PRO A 32 16.44 -17.12 -0.99
CA PRO A 32 15.22 -16.72 -0.30
C PRO A 32 14.79 -15.28 -0.61
N ILE A 33 15.73 -14.36 -0.77
CA ILE A 33 15.46 -12.95 -1.12
C ILE A 33 14.79 -12.87 -2.50
N GLU A 34 15.38 -13.53 -3.50
CA GLU A 34 14.83 -13.54 -4.86
C GLU A 34 13.53 -14.33 -4.95
N SER A 35 13.33 -15.35 -4.11
CA SER A 35 12.08 -16.10 -4.02
C SER A 35 10.92 -15.22 -3.56
N HIS A 36 11.10 -14.45 -2.49
CA HIS A 36 10.11 -13.51 -2.00
C HIS A 36 9.89 -12.35 -2.97
N ARG A 37 10.97 -11.81 -3.55
CA ARG A 37 10.87 -10.78 -4.58
C ARG A 37 10.06 -11.22 -5.80
N ALA A 38 10.29 -12.44 -6.27
CA ALA A 38 9.52 -13.02 -7.38
C ALA A 38 8.05 -13.25 -7.00
N ALA A 39 7.78 -13.74 -5.77
CA ALA A 39 6.43 -13.94 -5.27
C ALA A 39 5.64 -12.62 -5.20
N GLY A 40 6.27 -11.55 -4.70
CA GLY A 40 5.67 -10.21 -4.68
C GLY A 40 5.37 -9.67 -6.07
N LYS A 41 6.32 -9.77 -7.01
CA LYS A 41 6.10 -9.37 -8.41
C LYS A 41 5.00 -10.17 -9.09
N ASN A 42 4.96 -11.49 -8.86
CA ASN A 42 3.91 -12.35 -9.43
C ASN A 42 2.52 -12.02 -8.85
N ALA A 43 2.45 -11.60 -7.60
CA ALA A 43 1.20 -11.17 -6.99
C ALA A 43 0.60 -9.91 -7.65
N ALA A 44 1.44 -9.09 -8.30
CA ALA A 44 0.98 -7.91 -9.04
C ALA A 44 0.31 -8.22 -10.38
N GLY A 45 0.28 -9.49 -10.80
CA GLY A 45 -0.37 -9.90 -12.04
C GLY A 45 -1.84 -9.49 -12.06
N GLY A 46 -2.19 -8.57 -12.97
CA GLY A 46 -3.54 -8.06 -13.16
C GLY A 46 -4.34 -8.85 -14.18
N ARG A 47 -5.55 -8.36 -14.47
CA ARG A 47 -6.35 -8.83 -15.60
C ARG A 47 -5.60 -8.48 -16.91
N ASP A 48 -5.64 -9.37 -17.88
CA ASP A 48 -5.04 -9.18 -19.21
C ASP A 48 -3.52 -8.86 -19.22
N ASN A 49 -2.78 -9.45 -18.26
CA ASN A 49 -1.33 -9.23 -18.10
C ASN A 49 -0.92 -7.78 -17.77
N THR A 50 -1.86 -6.90 -17.47
CA THR A 50 -1.55 -5.56 -16.96
C THR A 50 -1.43 -5.63 -15.44
N PRO A 51 -0.28 -5.32 -14.84
CA PRO A 51 -0.12 -5.35 -13.39
C PRO A 51 -1.10 -4.37 -12.72
N ASP A 52 -1.98 -4.87 -11.83
CA ASP A 52 -2.92 -4.03 -11.09
C ASP A 52 -2.22 -3.00 -10.19
N PHE A 53 -1.03 -3.36 -9.68
CA PHE A 53 -0.30 -2.61 -8.65
C PHE A 53 1.16 -2.37 -9.06
N TYR A 54 1.38 -1.95 -10.30
CA TYR A 54 2.74 -1.71 -10.83
C TYR A 54 3.55 -0.71 -10.00
N GLY A 55 2.92 0.39 -9.58
CA GLY A 55 3.57 1.42 -8.77
C GLY A 55 3.97 0.88 -7.39
N LEU A 56 3.11 0.07 -6.76
CA LEU A 56 3.41 -0.61 -5.51
C LEU A 56 4.64 -1.52 -5.66
N VAL A 57 4.64 -2.42 -6.64
CA VAL A 57 5.79 -3.32 -6.90
C VAL A 57 7.07 -2.54 -7.13
N THR A 58 7.00 -1.46 -7.92
CA THR A 58 8.18 -0.64 -8.20
C THR A 58 8.73 -0.01 -6.93
N ALA A 59 7.87 0.51 -6.06
CA ALA A 59 8.26 1.19 -4.84
C ALA A 59 8.84 0.24 -3.78
N ILE A 60 8.22 -0.93 -3.57
CA ILE A 60 8.59 -1.79 -2.42
C ILE A 60 9.32 -3.09 -2.78
N CYS A 61 9.17 -3.62 -4.02
CA CYS A 61 9.89 -4.82 -4.46
C CYS A 61 11.15 -4.50 -5.27
N VAL A 62 11.19 -3.38 -5.97
CA VAL A 62 12.30 -3.08 -6.90
C VAL A 62 13.26 -2.06 -6.30
N ALA A 63 12.76 -0.90 -5.91
CA ALA A 63 13.59 0.20 -5.43
C ALA A 63 14.42 -0.17 -4.18
N PRO A 64 13.87 -0.73 -3.09
CA PRO A 64 14.63 -1.05 -1.88
C PRO A 64 15.67 -2.16 -2.09
N LEU A 65 15.34 -3.14 -2.94
CA LEU A 65 16.24 -4.27 -3.21
C LEU A 65 17.41 -3.91 -4.13
N ASN A 66 17.21 -2.92 -5.01
CA ASN A 66 18.23 -2.45 -5.95
C ASN A 66 19.03 -1.25 -5.42
N ALA A 67 18.51 -0.54 -4.41
CA ALA A 67 19.21 0.60 -3.84
C ALA A 67 20.46 0.14 -3.06
N PRO A 68 21.60 0.83 -3.18
CA PRO A 68 22.67 0.69 -2.21
C PRO A 68 22.13 1.08 -0.82
N ALA A 69 22.70 0.50 0.25
CA ALA A 69 22.40 0.94 1.62
C ALA A 69 22.53 2.47 1.68
N ARG A 70 21.43 3.16 1.92
CA ARG A 70 21.47 4.61 2.04
C ARG A 70 22.05 4.96 3.40
N PRO A 71 23.11 5.77 3.48
CA PRO A 71 23.36 6.52 4.70
C PRO A 71 22.14 7.44 4.94
N ASP A 72 21.86 7.71 6.22
CA ASP A 72 20.75 8.58 6.66
C ASP A 72 20.70 9.87 5.83
N ALA A 73 19.97 9.85 4.74
CA ALA A 73 19.75 11.03 3.93
C ALA A 73 18.67 11.85 4.64
N PRO A 74 18.93 13.14 4.92
CA PRO A 74 17.89 13.99 5.46
C PRO A 74 16.69 13.99 4.54
N ALA A 75 15.49 13.93 5.12
CA ALA A 75 14.25 13.98 4.35
C ALA A 75 14.31 15.15 3.35
N PRO A 76 13.92 14.93 2.07
CA PRO A 76 13.98 15.99 1.08
C PRO A 76 13.21 17.21 1.60
N ARG A 77 13.87 18.37 1.65
CA ARG A 77 13.23 19.62 2.01
C ARG A 77 12.11 19.88 1.02
N MET A 78 10.89 20.00 1.52
CA MET A 78 9.77 20.40 0.67
C MET A 78 10.04 21.80 0.12
N ASP A 79 10.13 21.92 -1.21
CA ASP A 79 10.27 23.21 -1.87
C ASP A 79 8.90 23.91 -1.86
N PRO A 80 8.76 25.03 -1.15
CA PRO A 80 7.49 25.76 -1.09
C PRO A 80 7.04 26.29 -2.46
N ASN A 81 7.96 26.42 -3.42
CA ASN A 81 7.67 26.91 -4.77
C ASN A 81 7.41 25.77 -5.79
N ARG A 82 7.55 24.51 -5.37
CA ARG A 82 7.21 23.38 -6.21
C ARG A 82 5.70 23.24 -6.24
N ALA A 83 5.06 23.78 -7.29
CA ALA A 83 3.68 23.43 -7.60
C ALA A 83 3.62 21.90 -7.77
N SER A 84 2.99 21.22 -6.83
CA SER A 84 2.67 19.79 -7.00
C SER A 84 1.86 19.64 -8.27
N ALA A 85 2.12 18.59 -9.05
CA ALA A 85 1.33 18.31 -10.25
C ALA A 85 -0.12 18.07 -9.81
N TYR A 86 -0.93 19.13 -9.90
CA TYR A 86 -2.33 19.10 -9.52
C TYR A 86 -3.14 18.27 -10.52
N LEU A 87 -3.95 17.35 -10.02
CA LEU A 87 -4.92 16.63 -10.84
C LEU A 87 -6.33 17.09 -10.52
N GLU A 88 -7.20 17.14 -11.54
CA GLU A 88 -8.60 17.49 -11.33
C GLU A 88 -9.28 16.50 -10.37
N PRO A 89 -9.96 17.01 -9.35
CA PRO A 89 -10.66 16.17 -8.39
C PRO A 89 -11.77 15.39 -9.06
N LYS A 90 -12.10 14.22 -8.56
CA LYS A 90 -13.05 13.28 -9.15
C LYS A 90 -14.06 12.80 -8.13
N LYS A 91 -15.31 12.67 -8.54
CA LYS A 91 -16.26 11.81 -7.85
C LYS A 91 -15.91 10.36 -8.18
N ALA A 92 -15.41 9.62 -7.19
CA ALA A 92 -15.00 8.24 -7.38
C ALA A 92 -16.18 7.28 -7.28
N PHE A 93 -16.98 7.37 -6.23
CA PHE A 93 -18.20 6.60 -5.98
C PHE A 93 -19.37 7.55 -5.71
N ASP A 94 -20.55 7.04 -5.46
CA ASP A 94 -21.73 7.88 -5.20
C ASP A 94 -21.50 8.82 -4.01
N ASP A 95 -20.71 8.38 -3.03
CA ASP A 95 -20.46 9.02 -1.75
C ASP A 95 -18.96 9.18 -1.41
N LEU A 96 -18.03 8.80 -2.30
CA LEU A 96 -16.59 8.98 -2.11
C LEU A 96 -15.98 9.81 -3.24
N TYR A 97 -15.16 10.78 -2.87
CA TYR A 97 -14.50 11.72 -3.78
C TYR A 97 -13.01 11.67 -3.59
N TRP A 98 -12.27 11.84 -4.68
CA TRP A 98 -10.83 11.84 -4.72
C TRP A 98 -10.28 13.23 -5.07
N MET A 99 -9.24 13.62 -4.35
CA MET A 99 -8.43 14.81 -4.60
C MET A 99 -6.97 14.43 -4.42
N GLY A 100 -6.06 14.94 -5.24
CA GLY A 100 -4.66 14.57 -5.07
C GLY A 100 -3.74 14.95 -6.20
N THR A 101 -2.60 14.30 -6.19
CA THR A 101 -1.52 14.40 -7.18
C THR A 101 -1.31 13.03 -7.85
N PRO A 102 -0.40 12.90 -8.82
CA PRO A 102 -0.05 11.59 -9.37
C PRO A 102 0.47 10.59 -8.32
N SER A 103 1.00 11.08 -7.20
CA SER A 103 1.60 10.23 -6.15
C SER A 103 0.83 10.19 -4.84
N ARG A 104 -0.08 11.14 -4.56
CA ARG A 104 -0.78 11.25 -3.26
C ARG A 104 -2.27 11.39 -3.43
N SER A 105 -3.00 10.83 -2.50
CA SER A 105 -4.46 10.87 -2.46
C SER A 105 -4.98 11.50 -1.17
N THR A 106 -6.05 12.26 -1.28
CA THR A 106 -6.97 12.62 -0.20
C THR A 106 -8.34 12.14 -0.63
N TRP A 107 -9.05 11.48 0.27
CA TRP A 107 -10.38 10.97 0.00
C TRP A 107 -11.42 11.67 0.88
N ALA A 108 -12.56 12.01 0.32
CA ALA A 108 -13.67 12.63 1.04
C ALA A 108 -14.89 11.71 0.98
N LEU A 109 -15.25 11.10 2.11
CA LEU A 109 -16.46 10.31 2.28
C LEU A 109 -17.59 11.25 2.72
N THR A 110 -18.59 11.43 1.87
CA THR A 110 -19.77 12.22 2.21
C THR A 110 -20.78 11.38 2.96
N THR A 111 -21.41 12.01 3.93
CA THR A 111 -22.46 11.41 4.76
C THR A 111 -23.64 12.38 4.85
N ARG A 112 -24.75 11.94 5.41
CA ARG A 112 -25.91 12.83 5.66
C ARG A 112 -25.56 14.03 6.55
N ASP A 113 -24.61 13.87 7.49
CA ASP A 113 -24.31 14.89 8.51
C ASP A 113 -22.99 15.63 8.29
N GLY A 114 -22.28 15.33 7.20
CA GLY A 114 -21.02 15.99 6.86
C GLY A 114 -20.06 15.14 6.06
N ILE A 115 -18.77 15.41 6.22
CA ILE A 115 -17.70 14.78 5.44
C ILE A 115 -16.64 14.21 6.39
N ILE A 116 -16.15 13.01 6.10
CA ILE A 116 -14.95 12.43 6.68
C ILE A 116 -13.86 12.49 5.62
N LEU A 117 -12.73 13.14 5.92
CA LEU A 117 -11.54 13.14 5.07
C LEU A 117 -10.54 12.07 5.50
N TYR A 118 -9.86 11.49 4.51
CA TYR A 118 -8.64 10.70 4.70
C TYR A 118 -7.46 11.46 4.15
N ASP A 119 -6.48 11.75 5.01
CA ASP A 119 -5.24 12.49 4.78
C ASP A 119 -5.42 13.93 4.27
N THR A 120 -4.36 14.70 4.39
CA THR A 120 -4.44 16.16 4.20
C THR A 120 -3.35 16.74 3.30
N GLN A 121 -2.64 15.92 2.55
CA GLN A 121 -1.56 16.40 1.67
C GLN A 121 -0.42 17.13 2.44
N GLY A 122 0.54 17.65 1.70
CA GLY A 122 1.58 18.51 2.25
C GLY A 122 1.04 19.89 2.62
N VAL A 123 1.70 20.56 3.54
CA VAL A 123 1.29 21.86 4.08
C VAL A 123 1.10 22.95 3.01
N TYR A 124 1.87 22.89 1.92
CA TYR A 124 1.78 23.86 0.82
C TYR A 124 0.72 23.51 -0.22
N ASP A 125 0.29 22.22 -0.25
CA ASP A 125 -0.66 21.71 -1.22
C ASP A 125 -2.09 21.67 -0.68
N ALA A 126 -2.26 21.61 0.64
CA ALA A 126 -3.53 21.37 1.32
C ALA A 126 -4.63 22.37 0.95
N GLU A 127 -4.33 23.67 0.89
CA GLU A 127 -5.31 24.70 0.52
C GLU A 127 -5.85 24.47 -0.89
N ALA A 128 -4.95 24.29 -1.86
CA ALA A 128 -5.34 24.14 -3.27
C ALA A 128 -6.00 22.81 -3.54
N ILE A 129 -5.45 21.71 -3.03
CA ILE A 129 -5.93 20.35 -3.32
C ILE A 129 -7.19 20.02 -2.53
N ILE A 130 -7.21 20.30 -1.22
CA ILE A 130 -8.34 19.92 -0.36
C ILE A 130 -9.44 20.97 -0.46
N VAL A 131 -9.17 22.19 -0.06
CA VAL A 131 -10.21 23.22 -0.01
C VAL A 131 -10.68 23.58 -1.41
N GLY A 132 -9.74 23.79 -2.34
CA GLY A 132 -10.04 24.03 -3.75
C GLY A 132 -10.73 22.85 -4.40
N GLY A 133 -10.27 21.63 -4.14
CA GLY A 133 -10.82 20.39 -4.67
C GLY A 133 -12.24 20.13 -4.19
N LEU A 134 -12.51 20.25 -2.89
CA LEU A 134 -13.89 20.15 -2.34
C LEU A 134 -14.83 21.12 -3.02
N LYS A 135 -14.45 22.40 -3.13
CA LYS A 135 -15.28 23.42 -3.80
C LYS A 135 -15.54 23.09 -5.26
N LYS A 136 -14.54 22.62 -6.00
CA LYS A 136 -14.72 22.17 -7.41
C LYS A 136 -15.69 21.00 -7.54
N LEU A 137 -15.72 20.14 -6.54
CA LEU A 137 -16.64 19.01 -6.47
C LEU A 137 -18.06 19.41 -5.99
N GLY A 138 -18.28 20.69 -5.70
CA GLY A 138 -19.54 21.17 -5.15
C GLY A 138 -19.74 20.84 -3.66
N LEU A 139 -18.66 20.47 -2.97
CA LEU A 139 -18.65 20.12 -1.55
C LEU A 139 -18.20 21.32 -0.71
N ASP A 140 -18.90 21.57 0.41
CA ASP A 140 -18.54 22.64 1.34
C ASP A 140 -17.46 22.17 2.32
N PRO A 141 -16.26 22.78 2.33
CA PRO A 141 -15.20 22.45 3.28
C PRO A 141 -15.63 22.60 4.77
N ALA A 142 -16.58 23.46 5.08
CA ALA A 142 -17.13 23.62 6.44
C ALA A 142 -17.94 22.40 6.92
N LYS A 143 -18.32 21.51 6.00
CA LYS A 143 -18.97 20.24 6.32
C LYS A 143 -18.00 19.13 6.71
N VAL A 144 -16.69 19.33 6.60
CA VAL A 144 -15.70 18.37 7.09
C VAL A 144 -15.78 18.32 8.61
N LYS A 145 -16.13 17.18 9.17
CA LYS A 145 -16.26 16.94 10.62
C LYS A 145 -15.11 16.15 11.20
N TYR A 146 -14.58 15.21 10.42
CA TYR A 146 -13.45 14.39 10.82
C TYR A 146 -12.40 14.37 9.72
N VAL A 147 -11.14 14.35 10.14
CA VAL A 147 -9.97 14.07 9.29
C VAL A 147 -9.26 12.89 9.91
N ILE A 148 -9.23 11.78 9.22
CA ILE A 148 -8.49 10.58 9.60
C ILE A 148 -7.14 10.69 8.90
N VAL A 149 -6.07 10.91 9.67
CA VAL A 149 -4.70 11.01 9.16
C VAL A 149 -4.06 9.63 9.28
N SER A 150 -3.69 9.05 8.15
CA SER A 150 -3.15 7.70 8.08
C SER A 150 -1.85 7.53 8.85
N HIS A 151 -0.97 8.56 8.77
CA HIS A 151 0.29 8.61 9.50
C HIS A 151 0.90 10.03 9.51
N ALA A 152 1.94 10.24 10.35
CA ALA A 152 2.48 11.56 10.67
C ALA A 152 3.48 12.14 9.66
N HIS A 153 3.70 11.51 8.48
CA HIS A 153 4.56 12.14 7.49
C HIS A 153 3.94 13.44 6.96
N ALA A 154 4.81 14.41 6.68
CA ALA A 154 4.40 15.76 6.34
C ALA A 154 3.50 15.86 5.09
N ASP A 155 3.56 14.89 4.22
CA ASP A 155 2.72 14.78 3.01
C ASP A 155 1.34 14.15 3.26
N GLN A 156 1.06 13.70 4.48
CA GLN A 156 -0.24 13.20 4.91
C GLN A 156 -0.89 14.10 5.97
N VAL A 157 -0.10 14.58 6.93
CA VAL A 157 -0.60 15.39 8.06
C VAL A 157 -0.53 16.89 7.81
N GLY A 158 0.11 17.34 6.73
CA GLY A 158 0.48 18.75 6.52
C GLY A 158 -0.68 19.75 6.53
N GLY A 159 -1.85 19.36 6.04
CA GLY A 159 -3.06 20.18 6.04
C GLY A 159 -3.97 19.99 7.25
N ALA A 160 -3.63 19.09 8.19
CA ALA A 160 -4.51 18.77 9.32
C ALA A 160 -4.83 20.02 10.19
N ARG A 161 -3.81 20.86 10.46
CA ARG A 161 -4.03 22.13 11.19
C ARG A 161 -4.99 23.06 10.46
N LEU A 162 -4.85 23.19 9.14
CA LEU A 162 -5.76 24.01 8.32
C LEU A 162 -7.20 23.57 8.50
N MET A 163 -7.46 22.26 8.44
CA MET A 163 -8.80 21.70 8.60
C MET A 163 -9.32 21.86 10.02
N GLN A 164 -8.45 21.70 11.02
CA GLN A 164 -8.79 21.85 12.43
C GLN A 164 -9.14 23.30 12.77
N GLU A 165 -8.28 24.26 12.43
CA GLU A 165 -8.44 25.64 12.87
C GLU A 165 -9.48 26.42 12.05
N ARG A 166 -9.52 26.22 10.72
CA ARG A 166 -10.41 26.98 9.85
C ARG A 166 -11.82 26.40 9.80
N TYR A 167 -11.94 25.07 9.86
CA TYR A 167 -13.21 24.38 9.63
C TYR A 167 -13.72 23.61 10.85
N GLY A 168 -12.96 23.58 11.94
CA GLY A 168 -13.34 22.92 13.18
C GLY A 168 -13.39 21.39 13.06
N ALA A 169 -12.66 20.81 12.09
CA ALA A 169 -12.61 19.39 11.91
C ALA A 169 -11.84 18.70 13.06
N ARG A 170 -12.34 17.57 13.53
CA ARG A 170 -11.68 16.74 14.54
C ARG A 170 -10.61 15.87 13.85
N ILE A 171 -9.40 15.88 14.37
CA ILE A 171 -8.28 15.13 13.80
C ILE A 171 -8.10 13.79 14.53
N VAL A 172 -8.08 12.70 13.75
CA VAL A 172 -7.93 11.33 14.26
C VAL A 172 -6.60 10.79 13.74
N MET A 173 -5.74 10.32 14.65
CA MET A 173 -4.43 9.76 14.32
C MET A 173 -3.98 8.78 15.41
N GLY A 174 -3.12 7.83 15.10
CA GLY A 174 -2.56 6.89 16.08
C GLY A 174 -1.69 7.58 17.13
N ALA A 175 -1.58 6.99 18.31
CA ALA A 175 -0.84 7.56 19.45
C ALA A 175 0.61 7.89 19.09
N GLY A 176 1.36 6.92 18.52
CA GLY A 176 2.76 7.11 18.15
C GLY A 176 2.97 8.21 17.10
N ASP A 177 1.99 8.45 16.25
CA ASP A 177 2.06 9.49 15.24
C ASP A 177 1.69 10.88 15.80
N TRP A 178 0.82 10.93 16.79
CA TRP A 178 0.66 12.16 17.58
C TRP A 178 1.95 12.52 18.30
N ASP A 179 2.67 11.54 18.87
CA ASP A 179 3.96 11.78 19.51
C ASP A 179 4.99 12.29 18.49
N MET A 180 5.06 11.69 17.29
CA MET A 180 5.91 12.19 16.20
C MET A 180 5.59 13.63 15.80
N VAL A 181 4.33 14.01 15.73
CA VAL A 181 3.92 15.41 15.45
C VAL A 181 4.35 16.32 16.60
N ASP A 182 4.11 15.93 17.85
CA ASP A 182 4.45 16.74 19.03
C ASP A 182 5.97 16.95 19.16
N GLU A 183 6.78 15.97 18.83
CA GLU A 183 8.23 16.00 18.88
C GLU A 183 8.87 16.68 17.67
N SER A 184 8.18 16.76 16.52
CA SER A 184 8.73 17.33 15.30
C SER A 184 9.18 18.78 15.48
N VAL A 185 10.44 19.06 15.18
CA VAL A 185 11.00 20.42 15.22
C VAL A 185 10.78 21.15 13.89
N ASN A 186 10.69 20.41 12.80
CA ASN A 186 10.57 20.90 11.43
C ASN A 186 9.38 20.23 10.72
N GLY A 187 8.93 20.78 9.61
CA GLY A 187 7.86 20.18 8.80
C GLY A 187 6.50 20.84 8.93
N PHE A 188 6.33 21.74 9.91
CA PHE A 188 5.09 22.48 10.13
C PHE A 188 5.33 24.01 10.13
N PRO A 189 5.63 24.61 8.96
CA PRO A 189 5.95 26.04 8.88
C PRO A 189 4.81 26.94 9.36
N ASN A 190 3.57 26.46 9.26
CA ASN A 190 2.38 27.17 9.74
C ASN A 190 1.92 26.70 11.13
N GLY A 191 2.73 25.88 11.81
CA GLY A 191 2.42 25.25 13.10
C GLY A 191 1.74 23.89 12.96
N LYS A 192 1.77 23.13 14.05
CA LYS A 192 1.27 21.76 14.16
C LYS A 192 -0.25 21.70 14.38
N PRO A 193 -0.93 20.66 13.95
CA PRO A 193 -2.28 20.39 14.45
C PRO A 193 -2.21 20.12 15.96
N LYS A 194 -3.24 20.50 16.68
CA LYS A 194 -3.39 20.17 18.10
C LYS A 194 -3.84 18.72 18.23
N ARG A 195 -3.20 17.98 19.14
CA ARG A 195 -3.59 16.60 19.47
C ARG A 195 -5.07 16.57 19.84
N ASP A 196 -5.82 15.64 19.24
CA ASP A 196 -7.26 15.58 19.39
C ASP A 196 -7.71 14.12 19.65
N ILE A 197 -8.17 13.37 18.66
CA ILE A 197 -8.63 12.01 18.85
C ILE A 197 -7.45 11.06 18.62
N VAL A 198 -7.15 10.26 19.64
CA VAL A 198 -6.19 9.17 19.54
C VAL A 198 -6.92 7.91 19.08
N ALA A 199 -6.55 7.41 17.89
CA ALA A 199 -7.11 6.19 17.35
C ALA A 199 -6.70 4.98 18.19
N THR A 200 -7.63 4.08 18.40
CA THR A 200 -7.41 2.76 19.01
C THR A 200 -7.85 1.66 18.04
N ASP A 201 -7.31 0.47 18.21
CA ASP A 201 -7.64 -0.65 17.33
C ASP A 201 -9.13 -1.00 17.39
N GLY A 202 -9.75 -1.13 16.22
CA GLY A 202 -11.20 -1.37 16.11
C GLY A 202 -12.10 -0.16 16.42
N MET A 203 -11.51 1.05 16.67
CA MET A 203 -12.29 2.27 16.88
C MET A 203 -13.21 2.54 15.70
N LYS A 204 -14.43 3.00 16.00
CA LYS A 204 -15.43 3.37 14.99
C LYS A 204 -15.71 4.87 15.04
N ILE A 205 -15.55 5.53 13.89
CA ILE A 205 -16.00 6.91 13.68
C ILE A 205 -17.31 6.84 12.89
N THR A 206 -18.39 7.28 13.51
CA THR A 206 -19.70 7.35 12.86
C THR A 206 -20.09 8.81 12.63
N LEU A 207 -20.49 9.12 11.42
CA LEU A 207 -21.03 10.42 11.04
C LEU A 207 -22.25 10.21 10.13
N GLY A 208 -23.43 10.63 10.59
CA GLY A 208 -24.66 10.40 9.87
C GLY A 208 -24.95 8.92 9.62
N ASP A 209 -24.99 8.55 8.37
CA ASP A 209 -25.30 7.19 7.90
C ASP A 209 -24.05 6.36 7.55
N ARG A 210 -22.86 6.85 7.83
CA ARG A 210 -21.60 6.17 7.54
C ARG A 210 -20.78 5.90 8.80
N THR A 211 -20.15 4.74 8.82
CA THR A 211 -19.22 4.33 9.86
C THR A 211 -17.90 3.88 9.23
N VAL A 212 -16.81 4.39 9.76
CA VAL A 212 -15.45 3.97 9.45
C VAL A 212 -14.90 3.20 10.64
N ALA A 213 -14.47 1.98 10.43
CA ALA A 213 -13.70 1.22 11.41
C ALA A 213 -12.21 1.46 11.18
N ILE A 214 -11.50 1.87 12.22
CA ILE A 214 -10.07 2.19 12.20
C ILE A 214 -9.29 1.04 12.83
N TYR A 215 -8.16 0.67 12.24
CA TYR A 215 -7.27 -0.37 12.73
C TYR A 215 -5.85 0.14 12.84
N LEU A 216 -5.15 -0.24 13.89
CA LEU A 216 -3.75 0.10 14.07
C LEU A 216 -2.88 -0.78 13.17
N MET A 217 -2.00 -0.14 12.42
CA MET A 217 -1.06 -0.77 11.49
C MET A 217 0.36 -0.25 11.69
N PRO A 218 0.92 -0.33 12.94
CA PRO A 218 2.27 0.19 13.18
C PRO A 218 3.28 -0.49 12.24
N GLY A 219 4.26 0.28 11.78
CA GLY A 219 5.29 -0.21 10.87
C GLY A 219 5.81 0.85 9.93
N HIS A 220 5.00 1.43 9.05
CA HIS A 220 5.40 2.58 8.24
C HIS A 220 5.76 3.78 9.13
N THR A 221 4.94 4.04 10.13
CA THR A 221 5.21 4.86 11.31
C THR A 221 4.70 4.14 12.56
N PRO A 222 5.09 4.55 13.79
CA PRO A 222 4.61 3.91 15.01
C PRO A 222 3.10 3.97 15.21
N GLY A 223 2.44 4.99 14.66
CA GLY A 223 1.00 5.22 14.81
C GLY A 223 0.20 5.05 13.52
N THR A 224 0.77 4.45 12.48
CA THR A 224 0.04 4.19 11.23
C THR A 224 -1.29 3.51 11.47
N ILE A 225 -2.34 3.99 10.78
CA ILE A 225 -3.69 3.41 10.84
C ILE A 225 -4.22 3.08 9.45
N GLY A 226 -5.02 2.03 9.38
CA GLY A 226 -5.86 1.68 8.23
C GLY A 226 -7.34 1.86 8.53
N GLY A 227 -8.18 1.70 7.51
CA GLY A 227 -9.62 1.87 7.67
C GLY A 227 -10.42 0.86 6.86
N VAL A 228 -11.62 0.52 7.37
CA VAL A 228 -12.62 -0.28 6.65
C VAL A 228 -13.95 0.46 6.68
N PHE A 229 -14.57 0.66 5.53
CA PHE A 229 -15.85 1.36 5.40
C PHE A 229 -16.59 0.95 4.13
N GLN A 230 -17.82 1.39 3.98
CA GLN A 230 -18.62 1.15 2.79
C GLN A 230 -18.76 2.42 1.95
N VAL A 231 -18.80 2.21 0.64
CA VAL A 231 -19.15 3.19 -0.38
C VAL A 231 -20.25 2.63 -1.27
N HIS A 232 -20.86 3.46 -2.11
CA HIS A 232 -21.90 3.04 -3.05
C HIS A 232 -21.48 3.32 -4.49
N ASP A 233 -21.66 2.34 -5.34
CA ASP A 233 -21.53 2.46 -6.79
C ASP A 233 -22.88 2.22 -7.45
N ARG A 234 -23.50 3.26 -7.98
CA ARG A 234 -24.86 3.20 -8.57
C ARG A 234 -25.86 2.56 -7.59
N GLY A 235 -25.76 2.96 -6.32
CA GLY A 235 -26.59 2.49 -5.22
C GLY A 235 -26.22 1.13 -4.64
N LYS A 236 -25.24 0.40 -5.19
CA LYS A 236 -24.78 -0.87 -4.65
C LYS A 236 -23.66 -0.65 -3.64
N PRO A 237 -23.73 -1.24 -2.44
CA PRO A 237 -22.68 -1.13 -1.45
C PRO A 237 -21.45 -1.94 -1.86
N LEU A 238 -20.27 -1.36 -1.65
CA LEU A 238 -18.98 -1.98 -1.81
C LEU A 238 -18.16 -1.74 -0.55
N THR A 239 -17.41 -2.74 -0.10
CA THR A 239 -16.52 -2.61 1.05
C THR A 239 -15.14 -2.15 0.60
N VAL A 240 -14.69 -1.06 1.19
CA VAL A 240 -13.38 -0.45 0.97
C VAL A 240 -12.46 -0.75 2.13
N VAL A 241 -11.21 -1.09 1.82
CA VAL A 241 -10.10 -1.00 2.76
C VAL A 241 -9.18 0.15 2.35
N TYR A 242 -8.76 0.91 3.35
CA TYR A 242 -7.81 2.00 3.20
C TYR A 242 -6.48 1.60 3.84
N SER A 243 -5.41 1.45 3.03
CA SER A 243 -4.05 1.18 3.50
C SER A 243 -3.35 2.50 3.82
N GLY A 244 -2.99 2.69 5.09
CA GLY A 244 -2.48 3.98 5.60
C GLY A 244 -0.97 4.15 5.54
N GLY A 245 -0.19 3.09 5.28
CA GLY A 245 1.27 3.19 5.23
C GLY A 245 1.91 1.96 4.63
N THR A 246 2.37 2.10 3.40
CA THR A 246 2.80 0.99 2.55
C THR A 246 4.31 0.98 2.29
N GLU A 247 4.94 2.16 2.12
CA GLU A 247 6.33 2.28 1.68
C GLU A 247 7.33 1.99 2.81
N PHE A 248 8.46 1.37 2.45
CA PHE A 248 9.59 1.12 3.37
C PHE A 248 10.52 2.33 3.39
N ASN A 249 10.25 3.30 4.22
CA ASN A 249 11.13 4.45 4.46
C ASN A 249 11.86 4.38 5.81
N PHE A 250 11.65 3.30 6.56
CA PHE A 250 12.41 2.92 7.75
C PHE A 250 13.50 1.94 7.31
N VAL A 251 14.65 2.44 6.96
CA VAL A 251 15.76 1.63 6.49
C VAL A 251 16.64 1.18 7.66
N ASN A 252 17.16 -0.07 7.57
CA ASN A 252 18.15 -0.67 8.46
C ASN A 252 17.66 -1.17 9.83
N ASP A 253 16.35 -1.35 10.02
CA ASP A 253 15.79 -1.86 11.28
C ASP A 253 14.95 -3.12 11.07
N VAL A 254 15.55 -4.30 11.35
CA VAL A 254 14.87 -5.59 11.22
C VAL A 254 13.65 -5.72 12.14
N PRO A 255 13.69 -5.37 13.45
CA PRO A 255 12.51 -5.35 14.31
C PRO A 255 11.36 -4.49 13.77
N HIS A 256 11.68 -3.39 13.10
CA HIS A 256 10.68 -2.54 12.46
C HIS A 256 9.95 -3.27 11.33
N PHE A 257 10.70 -4.03 10.49
CA PHE A 257 10.09 -4.91 9.48
C PHE A 257 9.23 -6.00 10.09
N ASP A 258 9.59 -6.58 11.23
CA ASP A 258 8.76 -7.56 11.93
C ASP A 258 7.40 -6.96 12.34
N THR A 259 7.42 -5.74 12.86
CA THR A 259 6.21 -5.00 13.23
C THR A 259 5.35 -4.69 12.00
N TYR A 260 5.96 -4.19 10.93
CA TYR A 260 5.28 -3.89 9.67
C TYR A 260 4.60 -5.13 9.08
N LEU A 261 5.33 -6.23 8.95
CA LEU A 261 4.83 -7.49 8.39
C LEU A 261 3.68 -8.08 9.22
N ALA A 262 3.76 -8.00 10.55
CA ALA A 262 2.68 -8.42 11.43
C ALA A 262 1.41 -7.58 11.19
N SER A 263 1.55 -6.26 11.06
CA SER A 263 0.44 -5.34 10.76
C SER A 263 -0.20 -5.63 9.41
N VAL A 264 0.60 -5.80 8.36
CA VAL A 264 0.12 -6.14 7.01
C VAL A 264 -0.69 -7.43 7.00
N ARG A 265 -0.19 -8.49 7.64
CA ARG A 265 -0.89 -9.79 7.73
C ARG A 265 -2.20 -9.69 8.51
N THR A 266 -2.19 -8.98 9.62
CA THR A 266 -3.39 -8.75 10.43
C THR A 266 -4.43 -8.00 9.63
N PHE A 267 -4.06 -6.91 8.97
CA PHE A 267 -4.99 -6.09 8.22
C PHE A 267 -5.50 -6.78 6.94
N ALA A 268 -4.67 -7.62 6.30
CA ALA A 268 -5.10 -8.50 5.21
C ALA A 268 -6.22 -9.46 5.66
N GLY A 269 -6.11 -10.03 6.86
CA GLY A 269 -7.16 -10.85 7.46
C GLY A 269 -8.45 -10.07 7.73
N ILE A 270 -8.34 -8.84 8.23
CA ILE A 270 -9.48 -7.93 8.45
C ILE A 270 -10.16 -7.58 7.12
N ALA A 271 -9.38 -7.25 6.09
CA ALA A 271 -9.88 -6.95 4.75
C ALA A 271 -10.67 -8.12 4.16
N ALA A 272 -10.13 -9.33 4.28
CA ALA A 272 -10.78 -10.56 3.83
C ALA A 272 -12.08 -10.83 4.60
N ALA A 273 -12.06 -10.73 5.93
CA ALA A 273 -13.23 -10.92 6.78
C ALA A 273 -14.34 -9.89 6.51
N ALA A 274 -13.97 -8.66 6.14
CA ALA A 274 -14.91 -7.61 5.75
C ALA A 274 -15.46 -7.79 4.33
N GLY A 275 -14.94 -8.74 3.54
CA GLY A 275 -15.33 -8.94 2.14
C GLY A 275 -14.94 -7.75 1.25
N ALA A 276 -13.80 -7.12 1.51
CA ALA A 276 -13.35 -5.95 0.78
C ALA A 276 -13.06 -6.28 -0.68
N THR A 277 -13.60 -5.47 -1.59
CA THR A 277 -13.35 -5.57 -3.04
C THR A 277 -12.69 -4.32 -3.61
N VAL A 278 -12.61 -3.26 -2.81
CA VAL A 278 -11.94 -2.00 -3.14
C VAL A 278 -10.78 -1.80 -2.19
N ILE A 279 -9.59 -1.54 -2.75
CA ILE A 279 -8.40 -1.10 -2.01
C ILE A 279 -8.02 0.29 -2.48
N ILE A 280 -7.89 1.20 -1.52
CA ILE A 280 -7.38 2.55 -1.74
C ILE A 280 -6.34 2.89 -0.67
N GLY A 281 -5.53 3.89 -0.93
CA GLY A 281 -4.49 4.33 0.00
C GLY A 281 -4.26 5.83 -0.06
N ASN A 282 -3.29 6.24 0.70
CA ASN A 282 -2.81 7.61 0.78
C ASN A 282 -1.90 7.99 -0.40
N GLN A 283 -1.42 7.00 -1.15
CA GLN A 283 -0.55 7.21 -2.30
C GLN A 283 -1.15 6.60 -3.57
N SER A 284 -1.64 7.47 -4.45
CA SER A 284 -2.34 7.11 -5.69
C SER A 284 -1.49 6.27 -6.66
N GLN A 285 -0.18 6.26 -6.50
CA GLN A 285 0.71 5.40 -7.28
C GLN A 285 0.63 3.92 -6.87
N PHE A 286 0.24 3.60 -5.63
CA PHE A 286 0.21 2.22 -5.14
C PHE A 286 -1.10 1.52 -5.48
N ASP A 287 -2.22 2.20 -5.33
CA ASP A 287 -3.55 1.70 -5.67
C ASP A 287 -3.95 1.96 -7.13
N GLY A 288 -3.19 2.82 -7.81
CA GLY A 288 -3.48 3.23 -9.19
C GLY A 288 -4.67 4.18 -9.31
N ALA A 289 -5.13 4.79 -8.21
CA ALA A 289 -6.35 5.59 -8.18
C ALA A 289 -6.38 6.70 -9.22
N ALA A 290 -5.31 7.49 -9.34
CA ALA A 290 -5.24 8.58 -10.31
C ALA A 290 -5.42 8.10 -11.76
N LEU A 291 -4.90 6.91 -12.11
CA LEU A 291 -5.06 6.32 -13.44
C LEU A 291 -6.46 5.72 -13.62
N LYS A 292 -6.90 4.91 -12.67
CA LYS A 292 -8.21 4.23 -12.70
C LYS A 292 -9.37 5.23 -12.78
N LEU A 293 -9.27 6.36 -12.07
CA LEU A 293 -10.30 7.41 -12.11
C LEU A 293 -10.34 8.19 -13.44
N ARG A 294 -9.31 8.12 -14.27
CA ARG A 294 -9.38 8.69 -15.64
C ARG A 294 -10.33 7.90 -16.53
N THR A 295 -10.37 6.57 -16.36
CA THR A 295 -11.23 5.70 -17.16
C THR A 295 -12.69 5.68 -16.68
N LEU A 296 -12.98 6.26 -15.51
CA LEU A 296 -14.32 6.24 -14.94
C LEU A 296 -15.37 6.99 -15.80
N ALA A 297 -14.94 8.05 -16.49
CA ALA A 297 -15.82 8.82 -17.37
C ALA A 297 -16.32 8.01 -18.59
N ASP A 298 -15.54 7.04 -19.05
CA ASP A 298 -15.83 6.21 -20.21
C ASP A 298 -16.57 4.91 -19.85
N ARG A 299 -16.85 4.72 -18.56
CA ARG A 299 -17.46 3.50 -18.02
C ARG A 299 -18.90 3.32 -18.49
N ARG A 300 -19.18 2.22 -19.18
CA ARG A 300 -20.51 1.88 -19.69
C ARG A 300 -21.44 1.31 -18.60
N PRO A 301 -22.75 1.30 -18.84
CA PRO A 301 -23.67 0.55 -18.01
C PRO A 301 -23.31 -0.93 -17.95
N GLY A 302 -23.28 -1.50 -16.74
CA GLY A 302 -22.92 -2.91 -16.53
C GLY A 302 -21.44 -3.21 -16.37
N GLU A 303 -20.54 -2.29 -16.73
CA GLU A 303 -19.11 -2.46 -16.47
C GLU A 303 -18.79 -2.30 -14.97
N ALA A 304 -17.83 -3.10 -14.49
CA ALA A 304 -17.33 -2.99 -13.12
C ALA A 304 -16.69 -1.63 -12.86
N HIS A 305 -16.75 -1.15 -11.63
CA HIS A 305 -16.06 0.10 -11.24
C HIS A 305 -14.53 -0.12 -11.32
N PRO A 306 -13.73 0.82 -11.89
CA PRO A 306 -12.29 0.60 -12.04
C PRO A 306 -11.54 0.46 -10.71
N LEU A 307 -12.08 0.97 -9.61
CA LEU A 307 -11.54 0.76 -8.26
C LEU A 307 -12.11 -0.49 -7.56
N ASP A 308 -13.18 -1.10 -8.06
CA ASP A 308 -13.67 -2.41 -7.60
C ASP A 308 -12.85 -3.52 -8.25
N VAL A 309 -11.67 -3.74 -7.68
CA VAL A 309 -10.69 -4.71 -8.20
C VAL A 309 -11.01 -6.14 -7.82
N GLY A 310 -11.96 -6.33 -6.90
CA GLY A 310 -12.38 -7.63 -6.37
C GLY A 310 -11.50 -8.14 -5.22
N ALA A 311 -12.06 -9.01 -4.40
CA ALA A 311 -11.40 -9.52 -3.19
C ALA A 311 -10.05 -10.20 -3.46
N ALA A 312 -9.92 -10.91 -4.58
CA ALA A 312 -8.66 -11.55 -4.96
C ALA A 312 -7.55 -10.52 -5.23
N ALA A 313 -7.86 -9.36 -5.82
CA ALA A 313 -6.88 -8.30 -6.05
C ALA A 313 -6.52 -7.58 -4.75
N VAL A 314 -7.49 -7.35 -3.86
CA VAL A 314 -7.22 -6.83 -2.51
C VAL A 314 -6.25 -7.74 -1.76
N ALA A 315 -6.46 -9.05 -1.79
CA ALA A 315 -5.55 -10.02 -1.18
C ALA A 315 -4.14 -9.99 -1.81
N ARG A 316 -4.05 -9.80 -3.14
CA ARG A 316 -2.76 -9.65 -3.83
C ARG A 316 -2.00 -8.39 -3.43
N TYR A 317 -2.70 -7.28 -3.17
CA TYR A 317 -2.08 -6.05 -2.68
C TYR A 317 -1.29 -6.30 -1.40
N PHE A 318 -1.92 -6.88 -0.38
CA PHE A 318 -1.27 -7.22 0.88
C PHE A 318 -0.20 -8.31 0.73
N LYS A 319 -0.39 -9.24 -0.20
CA LYS A 319 0.65 -10.23 -0.52
C LYS A 319 1.91 -9.58 -1.10
N ILE A 320 1.77 -8.53 -1.93
CA ILE A 320 2.92 -7.77 -2.42
C ILE A 320 3.66 -7.11 -1.25
N GLU A 321 2.93 -6.47 -0.34
CA GLU A 321 3.53 -5.84 0.85
C GLU A 321 4.27 -6.86 1.72
N ASP A 322 3.66 -8.01 2.00
CA ASP A 322 4.27 -9.07 2.81
C ASP A 322 5.52 -9.66 2.15
N GLU A 323 5.43 -10.13 0.93
CA GLU A 323 6.53 -10.80 0.23
C GLU A 323 7.71 -9.84 -0.02
N CYS A 324 7.44 -8.62 -0.46
CA CYS A 324 8.50 -7.65 -0.72
C CYS A 324 9.13 -7.13 0.58
N GLY A 325 8.33 -6.98 1.64
CA GLY A 325 8.83 -6.67 2.97
C GLY A 325 9.74 -7.76 3.51
N GLN A 326 9.39 -9.03 3.34
CA GLN A 326 10.25 -10.16 3.72
C GLN A 326 11.57 -10.17 2.92
N ALA A 327 11.53 -9.91 1.60
CA ALA A 327 12.74 -9.83 0.79
C ALA A 327 13.71 -8.75 1.29
N VAL A 328 13.19 -7.55 1.62
CA VAL A 328 14.00 -6.45 2.15
C VAL A 328 14.54 -6.78 3.55
N ARG A 329 13.69 -7.34 4.41
CA ARG A 329 14.09 -7.82 5.75
C ARG A 329 15.24 -8.83 5.68
N LEU A 330 15.18 -9.82 4.80
CA LEU A 330 16.23 -10.82 4.61
C LEU A 330 17.52 -10.18 4.08
N LYS A 331 17.43 -9.21 3.15
CA LYS A 331 18.57 -8.44 2.68
C LYS A 331 19.27 -7.71 3.83
N LEU A 332 18.53 -7.09 4.73
CA LEU A 332 19.09 -6.41 5.91
C LEU A 332 19.77 -7.39 6.86
N LEU A 333 19.16 -8.55 7.12
CA LEU A 333 19.79 -9.60 7.95
C LEU A 333 21.11 -10.07 7.37
N ALA A 334 21.21 -10.24 6.05
CA ALA A 334 22.42 -10.65 5.38
C ALA A 334 23.52 -9.57 5.38
N GLN A 335 23.15 -8.30 5.49
CA GLN A 335 24.11 -7.18 5.57
C GLN A 335 24.67 -6.96 6.99
N ASN A 336 23.98 -7.48 8.01
CA ASN A 336 24.38 -7.35 9.42
C ASN A 336 25.19 -8.55 9.93
N GLN A 337 25.47 -9.54 9.08
CA GLN A 337 26.37 -10.70 9.33
C GLN A 337 27.78 -10.43 8.79
#